data_7d8245cbab44906f6aa7f52d89b8c629
#
_entry.id   7d8245cbab44906f6aa7f52d89b8c629
#
_cell.length_a   1.000
_cell.length_b   1.000
_cell.length_c   1.000
_cell.angle_alpha   90.00
_cell.angle_beta   90.00
_cell.angle_gamma   90.00
#
_symmetry.space_group_name_H-M   'P 1'
#
loop_
_entity.id
_entity.type
_entity.pdbx_description
1 polymer ?
#
loop_
_entity_poly.entity_id
_entity_poly.type
_entity_poly.pdbx_seq_one_letter_code
_entity_poly.pdbx_strand_id
1 'polypeptide(L)'
;QLKPPLRENVIRAFSVNLHLFNIAEQTYRGRRRREYQAQDDTIIQPGSLEEGVNTLFKNDVTPEKIGELLEKLSLELVITAHPTEATRRTMLRIHQRIADLLKEWDQAYTRYAKKVIEETIENEITILWQSSEIRQKKPSVMKEVSNGLYFFDKVLFDVLPSLHQDLEDLLYEKYNKRWHVPSFLRFGSWIGGDRDGNPNVKAE
;
A
#
# COMPACT_ATOMS: atom_id res chain seq x y z
N GLN A 1 -9.78 15.61 35.30
CA GLN A 1 -10.43 15.46 33.97
C GLN A 1 -10.13 16.70 33.15
N LEU A 2 -9.67 16.51 31.89
CA LEU A 2 -9.43 17.62 30.95
C LEU A 2 -10.74 18.28 30.54
N LYS A 3 -10.73 19.61 30.37
CA LYS A 3 -11.90 20.36 29.83
C LYS A 3 -12.18 19.91 28.38
N PRO A 4 -13.45 19.91 27.91
CA PRO A 4 -13.83 19.37 26.59
C PRO A 4 -12.95 19.83 25.42
N PRO A 5 -12.67 21.12 25.21
CA PRO A 5 -11.86 21.56 24.06
C PRO A 5 -10.40 21.05 24.15
N LEU A 6 -9.82 20.92 25.32
CA LEU A 6 -8.49 20.39 25.50
C LEU A 6 -8.47 18.88 25.23
N ARG A 7 -9.50 18.14 25.64
CA ARG A 7 -9.65 16.71 25.39
C ARG A 7 -9.75 16.40 23.89
N GLU A 8 -10.52 17.19 23.16
CA GLU A 8 -10.65 17.05 21.71
C GLU A 8 -9.31 17.29 21.00
N ASN A 9 -8.58 18.33 21.39
CA ASN A 9 -7.25 18.62 20.83
C ASN A 9 -6.24 17.51 21.13
N VAL A 10 -6.27 16.92 22.32
CA VAL A 10 -5.40 15.79 22.68
C VAL A 10 -5.73 14.57 21.81
N ILE A 11 -7.01 14.22 21.65
CA ILE A 11 -7.42 13.11 20.76
C ILE A 11 -6.96 13.37 19.34
N ARG A 12 -7.16 14.57 18.81
CA ARG A 12 -6.71 14.96 17.47
C ARG A 12 -5.19 14.86 17.33
N ALA A 13 -4.43 15.28 18.34
CA ALA A 13 -2.97 15.15 18.34
C ALA A 13 -2.51 13.69 18.22
N PHE A 14 -3.17 12.79 18.96
CA PHE A 14 -2.89 11.35 18.86
C PHE A 14 -3.23 10.82 17.47
N SER A 15 -4.39 11.18 16.90
CA SER A 15 -4.80 10.75 15.58
C SER A 15 -3.79 11.20 14.51
N VAL A 16 -3.44 12.50 14.49
CA VAL A 16 -2.44 13.04 13.56
C VAL A 16 -1.09 12.34 13.73
N ASN A 17 -0.64 12.12 14.98
CA ASN A 17 0.61 11.41 15.24
C ASN A 17 0.60 9.98 14.68
N LEU A 18 -0.50 9.23 14.83
CA LEU A 18 -0.63 7.88 14.28
C LEU A 18 -0.60 7.91 12.73
N HIS A 19 -1.23 8.88 12.09
CA HIS A 19 -1.15 9.05 10.64
C HIS A 19 0.28 9.31 10.19
N LEU A 20 1.00 10.24 10.85
CA LEU A 20 2.38 10.56 10.53
C LEU A 20 3.30 9.35 10.75
N PHE A 21 3.09 8.60 11.82
CA PHE A 21 3.83 7.37 12.07
C PHE A 21 3.63 6.33 10.97
N ASN A 22 2.40 6.11 10.54
CA ASN A 22 2.08 5.18 9.44
C ASN A 22 2.72 5.64 8.12
N ILE A 23 2.69 6.94 7.81
CA ILE A 23 3.32 7.50 6.61
C ILE A 23 4.84 7.27 6.66
N ALA A 24 5.47 7.58 7.80
CA ALA A 24 6.90 7.40 7.99
C ALA A 24 7.31 5.92 7.87
N GLU A 25 6.54 5.01 8.46
CA GLU A 25 6.79 3.56 8.36
C GLU A 25 6.70 3.07 6.92
N GLN A 26 5.66 3.45 6.17
CA GLN A 26 5.51 3.07 4.77
C GLN A 26 6.64 3.63 3.90
N THR A 27 7.03 4.89 4.12
CA THR A 27 8.15 5.52 3.42
C THR A 27 9.47 4.81 3.74
N TYR A 28 9.70 4.47 5.02
CA TYR A 28 10.86 3.71 5.46
C TYR A 28 10.92 2.32 4.81
N ARG A 29 9.82 1.58 4.76
CA ARG A 29 9.74 0.27 4.08
C ARG A 29 10.09 0.39 2.60
N GLY A 30 9.57 1.41 1.92
CA GLY A 30 9.92 1.69 0.52
C GLY A 30 11.39 2.03 0.32
N ARG A 31 12.01 2.80 1.26
CA ARG A 31 13.45 3.07 1.26
C ARG A 31 14.25 1.78 1.44
N ARG A 32 13.91 0.97 2.44
CA ARG A 32 14.60 -0.31 2.69
C ARG A 32 14.53 -1.24 1.48
N ARG A 33 13.39 -1.31 0.79
CA ARG A 33 13.27 -2.10 -0.44
C ARG A 33 14.27 -1.62 -1.51
N ARG A 34 14.37 -0.31 -1.74
CA ARG A 34 15.37 0.24 -2.69
C ARG A 34 16.81 -0.02 -2.26
N GLU A 35 17.09 0.03 -0.96
CA GLU A 35 18.40 -0.31 -0.41
C GLU A 35 18.76 -1.79 -0.68
N TYR A 36 17.82 -2.72 -0.51
CA TYR A 36 18.03 -4.13 -0.87
C TYR A 36 18.31 -4.29 -2.37
N GLN A 37 17.55 -3.60 -3.22
CA GLN A 37 17.74 -3.65 -4.68
C GLN A 37 19.05 -2.99 -5.15
N ALA A 38 19.62 -2.08 -4.38
CA ALA A 38 20.87 -1.38 -4.69
C ALA A 38 22.12 -2.07 -4.11
N GLN A 39 21.95 -2.99 -3.15
CA GLN A 39 23.03 -3.79 -2.62
C GLN A 39 23.28 -5.00 -3.52
N ASP A 40 24.56 -5.41 -3.63
CA ASP A 40 24.95 -6.60 -4.39
C ASP A 40 24.04 -7.79 -4.08
N ASP A 41 23.82 -8.66 -5.07
CA ASP A 41 22.93 -9.83 -5.11
C ASP A 41 23.05 -10.82 -3.92
N THR A 42 23.82 -10.49 -2.90
CA THR A 42 24.07 -11.33 -1.73
C THR A 42 23.03 -11.19 -0.63
N ILE A 43 22.26 -10.11 -0.61
CA ILE A 43 21.28 -9.84 0.47
C ILE A 43 19.88 -9.79 -0.09
N ILE A 44 19.17 -10.89 0.04
CA ILE A 44 17.79 -11.05 -0.42
C ILE A 44 16.83 -10.49 0.64
N GLN A 45 15.87 -9.69 0.19
CA GLN A 45 14.84 -9.18 1.09
C GLN A 45 13.93 -10.31 1.58
N PRO A 46 13.79 -10.51 2.91
CA PRO A 46 12.85 -11.50 3.46
C PRO A 46 11.40 -11.24 3.02
N GLY A 47 10.67 -12.30 2.67
CA GLY A 47 9.28 -12.23 2.21
C GLY A 47 9.11 -11.69 0.79
N SER A 48 10.21 -11.61 0.00
CA SER A 48 10.15 -11.19 -1.41
C SER A 48 9.90 -12.36 -2.37
N LEU A 49 9.50 -12.05 -3.61
CA LEU A 49 9.44 -13.03 -4.70
C LEU A 49 10.80 -13.70 -4.91
N GLU A 50 11.87 -12.93 -4.84
CA GLU A 50 13.23 -13.38 -5.00
C GLU A 50 13.60 -14.43 -3.92
N GLU A 51 13.27 -14.21 -2.66
CA GLU A 51 13.46 -15.19 -1.60
C GLU A 51 12.67 -16.48 -1.89
N GLY A 52 11.42 -16.34 -2.34
CA GLY A 52 10.58 -17.48 -2.72
C GLY A 52 11.21 -18.31 -3.84
N VAL A 53 11.60 -17.68 -4.95
CA VAL A 53 12.23 -18.35 -6.09
C VAL A 53 13.56 -18.97 -5.69
N ASN A 54 14.40 -18.26 -4.92
CA ASN A 54 15.65 -18.81 -4.42
C ASN A 54 15.45 -20.03 -3.49
N THR A 55 14.40 -20.00 -2.69
CA THR A 55 14.05 -21.14 -1.82
C THR A 55 13.64 -22.35 -2.65
N LEU A 56 12.85 -22.17 -3.72
CA LEU A 56 12.52 -23.25 -4.64
C LEU A 56 13.76 -23.83 -5.32
N PHE A 57 14.65 -22.98 -5.79
CA PHE A 57 15.90 -23.37 -6.43
C PHE A 57 16.84 -24.13 -5.49
N LYS A 58 17.03 -23.63 -4.25
CA LYS A 58 17.87 -24.27 -3.23
C LYS A 58 17.33 -25.64 -2.76
N ASN A 59 16.04 -25.88 -2.91
CA ASN A 59 15.42 -27.17 -2.59
C ASN A 59 15.29 -28.08 -3.83
N ASP A 60 16.10 -27.83 -4.88
CA ASP A 60 16.18 -28.66 -6.09
C ASP A 60 14.81 -28.88 -6.77
N VAL A 61 13.91 -27.91 -6.70
CA VAL A 61 12.61 -28.00 -7.40
C VAL A 61 12.87 -27.91 -8.90
N THR A 62 12.49 -28.94 -9.65
CA THR A 62 12.78 -29.04 -11.08
C THR A 62 11.95 -28.06 -11.93
N PRO A 63 12.43 -27.66 -13.13
CA PRO A 63 11.68 -26.81 -14.05
C PRO A 63 10.28 -27.33 -14.42
N GLU A 64 10.10 -28.65 -14.52
CA GLU A 64 8.82 -29.27 -14.78
C GLU A 64 7.85 -29.03 -13.62
N LYS A 65 8.37 -29.17 -12.40
CA LYS A 65 7.59 -28.93 -11.18
C LYS A 65 7.21 -27.46 -11.01
N ILE A 66 8.10 -26.54 -11.40
CA ILE A 66 7.77 -25.10 -11.45
C ILE A 66 6.61 -24.86 -12.41
N GLY A 67 6.61 -25.46 -13.62
CA GLY A 67 5.49 -25.35 -14.56
C GLY A 67 4.17 -25.81 -13.95
N GLU A 68 4.16 -26.99 -13.30
CA GLU A 68 2.95 -27.48 -12.61
C GLU A 68 2.48 -26.57 -11.46
N LEU A 69 3.40 -25.96 -10.73
CA LEU A 69 3.06 -25.01 -9.65
C LEU A 69 2.46 -23.73 -10.19
N LEU A 70 3.01 -23.19 -11.28
CA LEU A 70 2.49 -21.97 -11.93
C LEU A 70 1.06 -22.17 -12.46
N GLU A 71 0.76 -23.34 -13.04
CA GLU A 71 -0.59 -23.66 -13.51
C GLU A 71 -1.62 -23.74 -12.37
N LYS A 72 -1.17 -24.09 -11.16
CA LYS A 72 -2.02 -24.23 -9.97
C LYS A 72 -2.01 -23.00 -9.09
N LEU A 73 -1.14 -22.04 -9.38
CA LEU A 73 -1.01 -20.83 -8.57
C LEU A 73 -2.28 -19.98 -8.70
N SER A 74 -2.96 -19.76 -7.58
CA SER A 74 -4.18 -18.96 -7.52
C SER A 74 -4.26 -18.27 -6.17
N LEU A 75 -4.30 -16.95 -6.19
CA LEU A 75 -4.50 -16.11 -5.01
C LEU A 75 -5.71 -15.21 -5.24
N GLU A 76 -6.63 -15.23 -4.30
CA GLU A 76 -7.77 -14.34 -4.29
C GLU A 76 -7.68 -13.38 -3.11
N LEU A 77 -7.56 -12.09 -3.43
CA LEU A 77 -7.53 -11.02 -2.45
C LEU A 77 -8.92 -10.41 -2.35
N VAL A 78 -9.56 -10.53 -1.18
CA VAL A 78 -10.90 -9.99 -0.96
C VAL A 78 -10.82 -8.61 -0.32
N ILE A 79 -11.30 -7.60 -1.05
CA ILE A 79 -11.38 -6.23 -0.56
C ILE A 79 -12.66 -6.08 0.26
N THR A 80 -12.51 -5.73 1.53
CA THR A 80 -13.62 -5.53 2.44
C THR A 80 -13.88 -4.04 2.65
N ALA A 81 -15.16 -3.66 2.77
CA ALA A 81 -15.54 -2.32 3.22
C ALA A 81 -15.46 -2.30 4.75
N HIS A 82 -14.38 -1.74 5.30
CA HIS A 82 -14.28 -1.56 6.73
C HIS A 82 -14.92 -0.22 7.16
N PRO A 83 -15.71 -0.17 8.25
CA PRO A 83 -16.31 1.08 8.73
C PRO A 83 -15.30 2.20 9.02
N THR A 84 -14.04 1.85 9.29
CA THR A 84 -12.94 2.80 9.50
C THR A 84 -12.39 3.41 8.20
N GLU A 85 -12.72 2.89 7.02
CA GLU A 85 -12.33 3.47 5.72
C GLU A 85 -13.15 4.71 5.34
N ALA A 86 -13.81 5.33 6.30
CA ALA A 86 -14.41 6.65 6.13
C ALA A 86 -13.38 7.76 5.87
N THR A 87 -12.09 7.40 5.67
CA THR A 87 -11.02 8.35 5.37
C THR A 87 -11.35 9.14 4.11
N ARG A 88 -11.37 10.45 4.25
CA ARG A 88 -11.66 11.34 3.11
C ARG A 88 -10.53 11.26 2.09
N ARG A 89 -10.86 11.29 0.80
CA ARG A 89 -9.84 11.39 -0.28
C ARG A 89 -8.87 12.56 -0.07
N THR A 90 -9.33 13.64 0.57
CA THR A 90 -8.47 14.77 0.97
C THR A 90 -7.37 14.33 1.92
N MET A 91 -7.68 13.49 2.91
CA MET A 91 -6.71 12.95 3.86
C MET A 91 -5.67 12.07 3.13
N LEU A 92 -6.13 11.15 2.27
CA LEU A 92 -5.24 10.30 1.46
C LEU A 92 -4.28 11.13 0.59
N ARG A 93 -4.76 12.24 0.02
CA ARG A 93 -3.91 13.16 -0.75
C ARG A 93 -2.88 13.88 0.10
N ILE A 94 -3.23 14.29 1.32
CA ILE A 94 -2.28 14.91 2.26
C ILE A 94 -1.22 13.87 2.66
N HIS A 95 -1.65 12.65 2.99
CA HIS A 95 -0.73 11.55 3.31
C HIS A 95 0.25 11.29 2.16
N GLN A 96 -0.26 11.24 0.92
CA GLN A 96 0.58 11.05 -0.26
C GLN A 96 1.61 12.16 -0.44
N ARG A 97 1.20 13.45 -0.30
CA ARG A 97 2.13 14.58 -0.41
C ARG A 97 3.22 14.53 0.66
N ILE A 98 2.87 14.21 1.92
CA ILE A 98 3.85 14.04 2.99
C ILE A 98 4.81 12.89 2.66
N ALA A 99 4.29 11.75 2.18
CA ALA A 99 5.13 10.61 1.79
C ALA A 99 6.10 10.95 0.65
N ASP A 100 5.65 11.72 -0.34
CA ASP A 100 6.48 12.15 -1.46
C ASP A 100 7.54 13.16 -1.02
N LEU A 101 7.19 14.12 -0.16
CA LEU A 101 8.15 15.05 0.46
C LEU A 101 9.22 14.32 1.30
N LEU A 102 8.85 13.26 2.02
CA LEU A 102 9.83 12.44 2.75
C LEU A 102 10.81 11.73 1.81
N LYS A 103 10.35 11.26 0.64
CA LYS A 103 11.21 10.68 -0.39
C LYS A 103 12.16 11.74 -0.99
N GLU A 104 11.65 12.94 -1.27
CA GLU A 104 12.44 14.06 -1.75
C GLU A 104 13.49 14.47 -0.72
N TRP A 105 13.14 14.48 0.56
CA TRP A 105 14.07 14.78 1.67
C TRP A 105 15.21 13.76 1.74
N ASP A 106 14.92 12.47 1.58
CA ASP A 106 15.93 11.41 1.52
C ASP A 106 16.93 11.63 0.37
N GLN A 107 16.49 12.21 -0.76
CA GLN A 107 17.28 12.45 -1.96
C GLN A 107 17.98 13.81 -1.98
N ALA A 108 17.63 14.71 -1.07
CA ALA A 108 18.15 16.06 -1.05
C ALA A 108 19.61 16.11 -0.55
N TYR A 109 20.51 16.66 -1.37
CA TYR A 109 21.94 16.72 -1.06
C TYR A 109 22.32 17.96 -0.24
N THR A 110 21.55 19.04 -0.29
CA THR A 110 21.91 20.29 0.36
C THR A 110 21.09 20.52 1.61
N ARG A 111 21.72 21.13 2.63
CA ARG A 111 21.02 21.55 3.86
C ARG A 111 19.87 22.51 3.57
N TYR A 112 20.04 23.39 2.58
CA TYR A 112 19.00 24.33 2.18
C TYR A 112 17.77 23.61 1.59
N ALA A 113 17.97 22.66 0.66
CA ALA A 113 16.90 21.87 0.09
C ALA A 113 16.13 21.11 1.17
N LYS A 114 16.85 20.45 2.10
CA LYS A 114 16.22 19.75 3.23
C LYS A 114 15.34 20.67 4.06
N LYS A 115 15.84 21.85 4.40
CA LYS A 115 15.09 22.84 5.18
C LYS A 115 13.79 23.29 4.48
N VAL A 116 13.85 23.54 3.18
CA VAL A 116 12.65 23.92 2.39
C VAL A 116 11.61 22.80 2.40
N ILE A 117 12.05 21.54 2.26
CA ILE A 117 11.16 20.38 2.32
C ILE A 117 10.55 20.24 3.73
N GLU A 118 11.34 20.39 4.79
CA GLU A 118 10.86 20.37 6.18
C GLU A 118 9.77 21.42 6.43
N GLU A 119 9.99 22.66 6.00
CA GLU A 119 8.98 23.72 6.09
C GLU A 119 7.68 23.36 5.31
N THR A 120 7.83 22.69 4.17
CA THR A 120 6.69 22.23 3.38
C THR A 120 5.94 21.10 4.09
N ILE A 121 6.64 20.17 4.72
CA ILE A 121 6.04 19.09 5.52
C ILE A 121 5.28 19.67 6.73
N GLU A 122 5.83 20.67 7.41
CA GLU A 122 5.16 21.35 8.52
C GLU A 122 3.84 22.01 8.06
N ASN A 123 3.81 22.61 6.86
CA ASN A 123 2.60 23.16 6.27
C ASN A 123 1.56 22.05 5.98
N GLU A 124 1.96 20.91 5.42
CA GLU A 124 1.06 19.78 5.18
C GLU A 124 0.52 19.17 6.49
N ILE A 125 1.34 19.09 7.54
CA ILE A 125 0.90 18.67 8.88
C ILE A 125 -0.11 19.66 9.45
N THR A 126 0.08 20.96 9.23
CA THR A 126 -0.87 22.00 9.65
C THR A 126 -2.21 21.84 8.92
N ILE A 127 -2.18 21.58 7.62
CA ILE A 127 -3.38 21.28 6.82
C ILE A 127 -4.07 20.01 7.33
N LEU A 128 -3.28 18.95 7.63
CA LEU A 128 -3.78 17.72 8.21
C LEU A 128 -4.50 17.99 9.55
N TRP A 129 -3.87 18.74 10.43
CA TRP A 129 -4.44 19.15 11.72
C TRP A 129 -5.76 19.89 11.59
N GLN A 130 -5.89 20.79 10.61
CA GLN A 130 -7.09 21.57 10.36
C GLN A 130 -8.17 20.81 9.59
N SER A 131 -7.81 19.68 9.00
CA SER A 131 -8.73 18.87 8.21
C SER A 131 -9.64 18.02 9.12
N SER A 132 -10.89 17.85 8.72
CA SER A 132 -11.82 16.96 9.41
C SER A 132 -11.64 15.53 8.91
N GLU A 133 -11.21 14.63 9.78
CA GLU A 133 -11.04 13.21 9.50
C GLU A 133 -12.38 12.49 9.27
N ILE A 134 -13.36 12.83 10.10
CA ILE A 134 -14.64 12.14 10.17
C ILE A 134 -15.62 12.72 9.16
N ARG A 135 -16.22 11.86 8.35
CA ARG A 135 -17.37 12.24 7.53
C ARG A 135 -18.61 12.35 8.42
N GLN A 136 -19.29 13.47 8.35
CA GLN A 136 -20.56 13.67 9.08
C GLN A 136 -21.70 12.78 8.57
N LYS A 137 -21.60 12.31 7.31
CA LYS A 137 -22.59 11.41 6.69
C LYS A 137 -21.91 10.13 6.23
N LYS A 138 -22.53 8.99 6.50
CA LYS A 138 -22.10 7.69 5.96
C LYS A 138 -22.07 7.78 4.42
N PRO A 139 -21.06 7.22 3.76
CA PRO A 139 -21.03 7.16 2.30
C PRO A 139 -22.19 6.32 1.77
N SER A 140 -22.70 6.65 0.59
CA SER A 140 -23.62 5.76 -0.12
C SER A 140 -22.87 4.54 -0.66
N VAL A 141 -23.58 3.44 -0.93
CA VAL A 141 -22.99 2.20 -1.50
C VAL A 141 -22.18 2.51 -2.77
N MET A 142 -22.69 3.34 -3.66
CA MET A 142 -21.95 3.75 -4.87
C MET A 142 -20.67 4.53 -4.57
N LYS A 143 -20.65 5.28 -3.47
CA LYS A 143 -19.46 6.01 -3.02
C LYS A 143 -18.40 5.08 -2.44
N GLU A 144 -18.83 4.04 -1.73
CA GLU A 144 -17.94 2.98 -1.23
C GLU A 144 -17.29 2.23 -2.39
N VAL A 145 -18.09 1.79 -3.37
CA VAL A 145 -17.59 1.17 -4.62
C VAL A 145 -16.58 2.06 -5.33
N SER A 146 -16.92 3.35 -5.52
CA SER A 146 -16.00 4.32 -6.15
C SER A 146 -14.69 4.51 -5.35
N ASN A 147 -14.74 4.38 -4.03
CA ASN A 147 -13.53 4.44 -3.20
C ASN A 147 -12.66 3.17 -3.37
N GLY A 148 -13.28 2.00 -3.43
CA GLY A 148 -12.56 0.74 -3.70
C GLY A 148 -11.89 0.74 -5.07
N LEU A 149 -12.62 1.16 -6.12
CA LEU A 149 -12.09 1.28 -7.48
C LEU A 149 -10.91 2.25 -7.60
N TYR A 150 -10.82 3.23 -6.71
CA TYR A 150 -9.68 4.15 -6.67
C TYR A 150 -8.34 3.43 -6.50
N PHE A 151 -8.28 2.39 -5.69
CA PHE A 151 -7.05 1.62 -5.48
C PHE A 151 -6.67 0.78 -6.71
N PHE A 152 -7.66 0.30 -7.46
CA PHE A 152 -7.41 -0.36 -8.74
C PHE A 152 -6.79 0.63 -9.73
N ASP A 153 -7.42 1.80 -9.90
CA ASP A 153 -6.98 2.84 -10.85
C ASP A 153 -5.59 3.41 -10.51
N LYS A 154 -5.27 3.57 -9.23
CA LYS A 154 -4.04 4.27 -8.80
C LYS A 154 -2.86 3.37 -8.47
N VAL A 155 -3.10 2.09 -8.24
CA VAL A 155 -2.05 1.19 -7.74
C VAL A 155 -2.05 -0.15 -8.46
N LEU A 156 -3.17 -0.87 -8.45
CA LEU A 156 -3.17 -2.27 -8.84
C LEU A 156 -2.95 -2.47 -10.35
N PHE A 157 -3.49 -1.60 -11.20
CA PHE A 157 -3.29 -1.69 -12.66
C PHE A 157 -1.82 -1.56 -13.06
N ASP A 158 -1.04 -0.76 -12.34
CA ASP A 158 0.38 -0.58 -12.63
C ASP A 158 1.25 -1.66 -11.97
N VAL A 159 0.88 -2.10 -10.76
CA VAL A 159 1.68 -3.04 -9.98
C VAL A 159 1.54 -4.49 -10.47
N LEU A 160 0.33 -4.90 -10.90
CA LEU A 160 0.09 -6.29 -11.28
C LEU A 160 0.92 -6.77 -12.48
N PRO A 161 1.01 -6.02 -13.59
CA PRO A 161 1.88 -6.41 -14.70
C PRO A 161 3.35 -6.52 -14.28
N SER A 162 3.84 -5.55 -13.50
CA SER A 162 5.21 -5.56 -13.00
C SER A 162 5.49 -6.78 -12.12
N LEU A 163 4.55 -7.17 -11.25
CA LEU A 163 4.68 -8.34 -10.39
C LEU A 163 4.81 -9.65 -11.21
N HIS A 164 4.03 -9.78 -12.29
CA HIS A 164 4.13 -10.94 -13.19
C HIS A 164 5.48 -10.96 -13.91
N GLN A 165 5.91 -9.81 -14.43
CA GLN A 165 7.20 -9.67 -15.09
C GLN A 165 8.37 -9.99 -14.15
N ASP A 166 8.35 -9.43 -12.93
CA ASP A 166 9.37 -9.71 -11.91
C ASP A 166 9.48 -11.21 -11.61
N LEU A 167 8.33 -11.93 -11.53
CA LEU A 167 8.32 -13.36 -11.29
C LEU A 167 8.88 -14.16 -12.48
N GLU A 168 8.51 -13.79 -13.72
CA GLU A 168 9.05 -14.39 -14.95
C GLU A 168 10.56 -14.20 -15.06
N ASP A 169 11.06 -13.01 -14.77
CA ASP A 169 12.47 -12.68 -14.85
C ASP A 169 13.29 -13.40 -13.77
N LEU A 170 12.80 -13.47 -12.52
CA LEU A 170 13.45 -14.21 -11.44
C LEU A 170 13.52 -15.72 -11.73
N LEU A 171 12.45 -16.30 -12.27
CA LEU A 171 12.44 -17.70 -12.66
C LEU A 171 13.42 -17.95 -13.81
N TYR A 172 13.47 -17.07 -14.81
CA TYR A 172 14.41 -17.19 -15.91
C TYR A 172 15.86 -17.11 -15.43
N GLU A 173 16.16 -16.18 -14.53
CA GLU A 173 17.51 -16.01 -13.96
C GLU A 173 18.00 -17.29 -13.26
N LYS A 174 17.15 -17.93 -12.46
CA LYS A 174 17.55 -19.11 -11.68
C LYS A 174 17.53 -20.43 -12.47
N TYR A 175 16.57 -20.58 -13.39
CA TYR A 175 16.36 -21.85 -14.10
C TYR A 175 16.80 -21.83 -15.57
N ASN A 176 17.20 -20.68 -16.09
CA ASN A 176 17.53 -20.46 -17.51
C ASN A 176 16.44 -20.98 -18.48
N LYS A 177 15.18 -20.90 -18.06
CA LYS A 177 13.99 -21.28 -18.82
C LYS A 177 12.94 -20.20 -18.68
N ARG A 178 12.31 -19.84 -19.81
CA ARG A 178 11.22 -18.86 -19.82
C ARG A 178 9.89 -19.58 -19.57
N TRP A 179 9.11 -19.01 -18.68
CA TRP A 179 7.70 -19.34 -18.47
C TRP A 179 6.87 -18.12 -18.77
N HIS A 180 5.68 -18.34 -19.27
CA HIS A 180 4.63 -17.35 -19.20
C HIS A 180 3.81 -17.61 -17.93
N VAL A 181 3.89 -16.69 -16.97
CA VAL A 181 3.16 -16.83 -15.71
C VAL A 181 1.69 -16.50 -15.96
N PRO A 182 0.77 -17.46 -15.74
CA PRO A 182 -0.65 -17.21 -15.94
C PRO A 182 -1.16 -16.21 -14.91
N SER A 183 -2.31 -15.57 -15.20
CA SER A 183 -2.95 -14.68 -14.24
C SER A 183 -3.37 -15.44 -12.99
N PHE A 184 -2.64 -15.28 -11.92
CA PHE A 184 -2.84 -15.98 -10.65
C PHE A 184 -3.49 -15.11 -9.56
N LEU A 185 -3.53 -13.78 -9.76
CA LEU A 185 -4.13 -12.85 -8.82
C LEU A 185 -5.56 -12.52 -9.25
N ARG A 186 -6.50 -12.77 -8.35
CA ARG A 186 -7.92 -12.44 -8.50
C ARG A 186 -8.34 -11.55 -7.34
N PHE A 187 -9.38 -10.76 -7.58
CA PHE A 187 -9.92 -9.87 -6.57
C PHE A 187 -11.41 -10.16 -6.39
N GLY A 188 -11.76 -10.50 -5.15
CA GLY A 188 -13.12 -10.47 -4.66
C GLY A 188 -13.41 -9.13 -3.96
N SER A 189 -14.67 -8.79 -3.76
CA SER A 189 -15.04 -7.58 -3.04
C SER A 189 -16.33 -7.77 -2.27
N TRP A 190 -16.31 -7.35 -1.00
CA TRP A 190 -17.50 -7.18 -0.15
C TRP A 190 -18.04 -5.74 -0.20
N ILE A 191 -17.31 -4.84 -0.86
CA ILE A 191 -17.70 -3.43 -0.98
C ILE A 191 -19.01 -3.32 -1.73
N GLY A 192 -20.01 -2.72 -1.11
CA GLY A 192 -21.36 -2.59 -1.66
C GLY A 192 -22.24 -3.83 -1.54
N GLY A 193 -21.69 -4.98 -1.10
CA GLY A 193 -22.43 -6.23 -0.89
C GLY A 193 -22.60 -6.62 0.57
N ASP A 194 -21.81 -6.02 1.46
CA ASP A 194 -21.85 -6.33 2.89
C ASP A 194 -23.07 -5.67 3.55
N ARG A 195 -23.95 -6.52 4.10
CA ARG A 195 -25.13 -6.08 4.84
C ARG A 195 -24.83 -5.76 6.30
N ASP A 196 -23.70 -6.25 6.81
CA ASP A 196 -23.29 -6.04 8.21
C ASP A 196 -22.80 -4.59 8.37
N GLY A 197 -23.68 -3.76 8.89
CA GLY A 197 -23.41 -2.34 9.17
C GLY A 197 -23.82 -1.34 8.10
N ASN A 198 -24.32 -1.76 6.92
CA ASN A 198 -24.85 -0.84 5.92
C ASN A 198 -26.34 -1.12 5.61
N PRO A 199 -27.28 -0.39 6.24
CA PRO A 199 -28.73 -0.60 6.05
C PRO A 199 -29.22 -0.25 4.64
N ASN A 200 -28.35 0.33 3.79
CA ASN A 200 -28.69 0.70 2.42
C ASN A 200 -28.41 -0.45 1.42
N VAL A 201 -27.77 -1.52 1.85
CA VAL A 201 -27.56 -2.73 1.04
C VAL A 201 -28.82 -3.59 1.13
N LYS A 202 -29.67 -3.51 0.11
CA LYS A 202 -30.92 -4.28 0.01
C LYS A 202 -30.74 -5.46 -0.94
N ALA A 203 -31.62 -6.48 -0.79
CA ALA A 203 -31.65 -7.67 -1.63
C ALA A 203 -32.57 -7.46 -2.86
N GLU A 204 -32.35 -6.40 -3.59
CA GLU A 204 -33.04 -6.18 -4.89
C GLU A 204 -32.03 -6.35 -6.02
#